data_d3e0eb8f4fd573e9e46a00147b71e504
#
_entry.id   d3e0eb8f4fd573e9e46a00147b71e504
#
_cell.length_a   1.000
_cell.length_b   1.000
_cell.length_c   1.000
_cell.angle_alpha   90.00
_cell.angle_beta   90.00
_cell.angle_gamma   90.00
#
_symmetry.space_group_name_H-M   'P 1'
#
loop_
_entity.id
_entity.type
_entity.pdbx_description
1 polymer ?
#
loop_
_entity_poly.entity_id
_entity_poly.type
_entity_poly.pdbx_seq_one_letter_code
_entity_poly.pdbx_strand_id
1 'polypeptide(L)'
;EPAVRAWAARFATRQHALFLGRGVHFPIALEGALKLKEITYIHAEAYAAGELKHGPLALVDDQMPVVAIAPNDALIEKLKSNLQEVRARGGELFVFADRDSRISAGDGIHVIHLMEHAGALSPILHVVPLQLLSYHAALARGTDVDKPSNLAKRDRKSTRLNSSH
;
A
#
# COMPACT_ATOMS: atom_id res chain seq x y z
N GLU A 1 8.57 8.26 -10.72
CA GLU A 1 7.13 8.56 -10.82
C GLU A 1 6.42 7.73 -11.92
N PRO A 2 6.93 7.54 -13.15
CA PRO A 2 6.24 6.74 -14.17
C PRO A 2 5.94 5.30 -13.74
N ALA A 3 6.86 4.64 -13.05
CA ALA A 3 6.66 3.28 -12.56
C ALA A 3 5.54 3.20 -11.50
N VAL A 4 5.44 4.19 -10.61
CA VAL A 4 4.35 4.26 -9.62
C VAL A 4 3.00 4.44 -10.31
N ARG A 5 2.93 5.26 -11.37
CA ARG A 5 1.71 5.43 -12.18
C ARG A 5 1.28 4.13 -12.87
N ALA A 6 2.25 3.38 -13.39
CA ALA A 6 1.96 2.07 -14.00
C ALA A 6 1.38 1.08 -12.98
N TRP A 7 1.93 1.06 -11.76
CA TRP A 7 1.35 0.26 -10.67
C TRP A 7 -0.04 0.74 -10.29
N ALA A 8 -0.22 2.05 -10.13
CA ALA A 8 -1.48 2.65 -9.77
C ALA A 8 -2.63 2.26 -10.73
N ALA A 9 -2.35 2.22 -12.03
CA ALA A 9 -3.33 1.79 -13.02
C ALA A 9 -3.78 0.33 -12.79
N ARG A 10 -2.88 -0.55 -12.33
CA ARG A 10 -3.21 -1.94 -11.96
C ARG A 10 -4.05 -2.01 -10.69
N PHE A 11 -3.73 -1.18 -9.69
CA PHE A 11 -4.52 -1.08 -8.45
C PHE A 11 -5.92 -0.55 -8.70
N ALA A 12 -6.10 0.36 -9.65
CA ALA A 12 -7.38 0.98 -9.94
C ALA A 12 -8.50 -0.02 -10.25
N THR A 13 -8.19 -1.20 -10.73
CA THR A 13 -9.14 -2.27 -11.05
C THR A 13 -9.35 -3.27 -9.92
N ARG A 14 -8.59 -3.16 -8.82
CA ARG A 14 -8.65 -4.10 -7.69
C ARG A 14 -9.63 -3.65 -6.63
N GLN A 15 -10.16 -4.61 -5.87
CA GLN A 15 -11.06 -4.35 -4.75
C GLN A 15 -10.36 -4.46 -3.40
N HIS A 16 -9.27 -5.22 -3.34
CA HIS A 16 -8.50 -5.49 -2.14
C HIS A 16 -7.03 -5.26 -2.39
N ALA A 17 -6.29 -4.91 -1.35
CA ALA A 17 -4.84 -4.82 -1.35
C ALA A 17 -4.28 -5.15 0.04
N LEU A 18 -3.13 -5.79 0.08
CA LEU A 18 -2.42 -6.11 1.30
C LEU A 18 -1.11 -5.33 1.35
N PHE A 19 -0.79 -4.79 2.52
CA PHE A 19 0.47 -4.09 2.75
C PHE A 19 1.30 -4.83 3.79
N LEU A 20 2.58 -4.99 3.53
CA LEU A 20 3.51 -5.68 4.41
C LEU A 20 4.69 -4.78 4.77
N GLY A 21 4.96 -4.70 6.05
CA GLY A 21 6.14 -4.04 6.60
C GLY A 21 6.69 -4.84 7.77
N ARG A 22 7.97 -4.64 8.09
CA ARG A 22 8.63 -5.35 9.18
C ARG A 22 9.33 -4.36 10.10
N GLY A 23 9.31 -4.62 11.42
CA GLY A 23 9.92 -3.72 12.41
C GLY A 23 9.34 -2.31 12.33
N VAL A 24 10.19 -1.31 12.26
CA VAL A 24 9.81 0.12 12.21
C VAL A 24 9.09 0.51 10.91
N HIS A 25 9.08 -0.36 9.90
CA HIS A 25 8.36 -0.14 8.65
C HIS A 25 6.94 -0.73 8.66
N PHE A 26 6.55 -1.45 9.70
CA PHE A 26 5.15 -1.89 9.84
C PHE A 26 4.17 -0.70 10.00
N PRO A 27 4.43 0.30 10.84
CA PRO A 27 3.61 1.52 10.87
C PRO A 27 3.52 2.24 9.52
N ILE A 28 4.57 2.17 8.70
CA ILE A 28 4.56 2.74 7.35
C ILE A 28 3.62 1.95 6.42
N ALA A 29 3.60 0.63 6.53
CA ALA A 29 2.63 -0.20 5.82
C ALA A 29 1.18 0.12 6.23
N LEU A 30 0.93 0.33 7.52
CA LEU A 30 -0.38 0.78 8.03
C LEU A 30 -0.79 2.11 7.42
N GLU A 31 0.10 3.09 7.36
CA GLU A 31 -0.15 4.39 6.74
C GLU A 31 -0.45 4.25 5.23
N GLY A 32 0.31 3.42 4.53
CA GLY A 32 0.07 3.14 3.11
C GLY A 32 -1.30 2.53 2.85
N ALA A 33 -1.69 1.53 3.62
CA ALA A 33 -3.00 0.91 3.53
C ALA A 33 -4.13 1.90 3.86
N LEU A 34 -3.92 2.73 4.89
CA LEU A 34 -4.88 3.77 5.28
C LEU A 34 -5.09 4.77 4.14
N LYS A 35 -4.01 5.32 3.57
CA LYS A 35 -4.10 6.29 2.47
C LYS A 35 -4.76 5.70 1.23
N LEU A 36 -4.42 4.48 0.86
CA LEU A 36 -5.07 3.82 -0.28
C LEU A 36 -6.58 3.69 -0.03
N LYS A 37 -6.97 3.19 1.13
CA LYS A 37 -8.35 2.99 1.51
C LYS A 37 -9.16 4.30 1.53
N GLU A 38 -8.59 5.36 2.11
CA GLU A 38 -9.28 6.65 2.29
C GLU A 38 -9.66 7.30 0.96
N ILE A 39 -8.78 7.25 -0.04
CA ILE A 39 -8.97 8.03 -1.27
C ILE A 39 -9.37 7.19 -2.49
N THR A 40 -9.20 5.87 -2.44
CA THR A 40 -9.56 4.96 -3.54
C THR A 40 -10.76 4.08 -3.25
N TYR A 41 -11.14 3.93 -1.98
CA TYR A 41 -12.14 2.98 -1.49
C TYR A 41 -11.79 1.49 -1.73
N ILE A 42 -10.55 1.20 -2.09
CA ILE A 42 -10.02 -0.17 -2.09
C ILE A 42 -9.92 -0.64 -0.64
N HIS A 43 -10.41 -1.84 -0.35
CA HIS A 43 -10.22 -2.45 0.95
C HIS A 43 -8.75 -2.82 1.13
N ALA A 44 -8.03 -2.01 1.87
CA ALA A 44 -6.59 -2.18 2.09
C ALA A 44 -6.31 -2.40 3.57
N GLU A 45 -5.52 -3.41 3.87
CA GLU A 45 -5.07 -3.73 5.21
C GLU A 45 -3.55 -3.92 5.23
N ALA A 46 -2.95 -3.68 6.39
CA ALA A 46 -1.52 -3.90 6.60
C ALA A 46 -1.29 -4.90 7.72
N TYR A 47 -0.27 -5.72 7.53
CA TYR A 47 0.19 -6.68 8.52
C TYR A 47 1.70 -6.59 8.70
N ALA A 48 2.16 -6.87 9.91
CA ALA A 48 3.56 -7.15 10.13
C ALA A 48 3.93 -8.41 9.34
N ALA A 49 4.98 -8.33 8.51
CA ALA A 49 5.34 -9.43 7.62
C ALA A 49 5.61 -10.75 8.37
N GLY A 50 6.11 -10.66 9.62
CA GLY A 50 6.30 -11.81 10.47
C GLY A 50 5.00 -12.52 10.90
N GLU A 51 3.86 -11.80 10.87
CA GLU A 51 2.54 -12.33 11.25
C GLU A 51 1.77 -12.92 10.05
N LEU A 52 2.36 -12.91 8.85
CA LEU A 52 1.69 -13.32 7.62
C LEU A 52 1.12 -14.75 7.71
N LYS A 53 1.83 -15.67 8.36
CA LYS A 53 1.41 -17.07 8.53
C LYS A 53 0.25 -17.27 9.51
N HIS A 54 -0.03 -16.29 10.36
CA HIS A 54 -1.04 -16.37 11.40
C HIS A 54 -2.46 -15.97 10.91
N GLY A 55 -2.69 -16.08 9.61
CA GLY A 55 -4.00 -15.83 9.00
C GLY A 55 -3.95 -15.08 7.67
N PRO A 56 -3.27 -13.91 7.59
CA PRO A 56 -3.30 -13.09 6.39
C PRO A 56 -2.87 -13.80 5.11
N LEU A 57 -1.96 -14.75 5.20
CA LEU A 57 -1.50 -15.55 4.06
C LEU A 57 -2.64 -16.34 3.38
N ALA A 58 -3.70 -16.66 4.10
CA ALA A 58 -4.87 -17.34 3.56
C ALA A 58 -5.69 -16.45 2.60
N LEU A 59 -5.52 -15.12 2.69
CA LEU A 59 -6.20 -14.15 1.83
C LEU A 59 -5.45 -13.90 0.52
N VAL A 60 -4.21 -14.37 0.42
CA VAL A 60 -3.36 -14.12 -0.75
C VAL A 60 -3.78 -15.00 -1.91
N ASP A 61 -4.12 -14.38 -3.01
CA ASP A 61 -4.42 -14.96 -4.31
C ASP A 61 -3.90 -14.05 -5.45
N ASP A 62 -4.23 -14.38 -6.68
CA ASP A 62 -3.82 -13.63 -7.88
C ASP A 62 -4.59 -12.32 -8.09
N GLN A 63 -5.67 -12.09 -7.33
CA GLN A 63 -6.51 -10.89 -7.42
C GLN A 63 -6.14 -9.84 -6.37
N MET A 64 -5.44 -10.23 -5.32
CA MET A 64 -5.01 -9.33 -4.25
C MET A 64 -3.56 -8.90 -4.42
N PRO A 65 -3.29 -7.67 -4.90
CA PRO A 65 -1.92 -7.15 -4.92
C PRO A 65 -1.37 -6.99 -3.51
N VAL A 66 -0.12 -7.38 -3.33
CA VAL A 66 0.60 -7.27 -2.07
C VAL A 66 1.71 -6.24 -2.20
N VAL A 67 1.57 -5.13 -1.50
CA VAL A 67 2.61 -4.08 -1.43
C VAL A 67 3.56 -4.40 -0.27
N ALA A 68 4.85 -4.43 -0.53
CA ALA A 68 5.86 -4.67 0.47
C ALA A 68 6.87 -3.53 0.56
N ILE A 69 7.24 -3.18 1.78
CA ILE A 69 8.28 -2.21 2.08
C ILE A 69 9.54 -2.98 2.44
N ALA A 70 10.58 -2.84 1.64
CA ALA A 70 11.80 -3.62 1.71
C ALA A 70 13.04 -2.75 1.91
N PRO A 71 13.23 -2.19 3.12
CA PRO A 71 14.47 -1.50 3.47
C PRO A 71 15.62 -2.50 3.60
N ASN A 72 16.84 -2.07 3.28
CA ASN A 72 18.04 -2.88 3.49
C ASN A 72 18.52 -2.79 4.95
N ASP A 73 17.70 -3.25 5.86
CA ASP A 73 17.99 -3.30 7.30
C ASP A 73 18.30 -4.74 7.78
N ALA A 74 18.47 -4.91 9.07
CA ALA A 74 18.78 -6.22 9.67
C ALA A 74 17.67 -7.27 9.47
N LEU A 75 16.46 -6.87 9.04
CA LEU A 75 15.31 -7.76 8.87
C LEU A 75 15.06 -8.13 7.40
N ILE A 76 15.89 -7.65 6.46
CA ILE A 76 15.66 -7.81 5.02
C ILE A 76 15.57 -9.27 4.59
N GLU A 77 16.43 -10.14 5.11
CA GLU A 77 16.41 -11.56 4.73
C GLU A 77 15.14 -12.29 5.23
N LYS A 78 14.64 -11.90 6.40
CA LYS A 78 13.36 -12.41 6.91
C LYS A 78 12.19 -11.90 6.07
N LEU A 79 12.24 -10.64 5.61
CA LEU A 79 11.24 -10.10 4.70
C LEU A 79 11.26 -10.83 3.36
N LYS A 80 12.42 -11.05 2.76
CA LYS A 80 12.56 -11.82 1.50
C LYS A 80 11.90 -13.21 1.61
N SER A 81 12.08 -13.90 2.73
CA SER A 81 11.40 -15.17 2.99
C SER A 81 9.87 -15.00 2.99
N ASN A 82 9.34 -13.96 3.63
CA ASN A 82 7.91 -13.68 3.61
C ASN A 82 7.39 -13.38 2.19
N LEU A 83 8.16 -12.67 1.36
CA LEU A 83 7.80 -12.40 -0.03
C LEU A 83 7.72 -13.69 -0.86
N GLN A 84 8.63 -14.63 -0.63
CA GLN A 84 8.59 -15.95 -1.28
C GLN A 84 7.33 -16.74 -0.89
N GLU A 85 6.87 -16.63 0.36
CA GLU A 85 5.63 -17.27 0.81
C GLU A 85 4.40 -16.70 0.08
N VAL A 86 4.35 -15.38 -0.11
CA VAL A 86 3.31 -14.71 -0.91
C VAL A 86 3.32 -15.23 -2.34
N ARG A 87 4.50 -15.32 -2.96
CA ARG A 87 4.63 -15.83 -4.34
C ARG A 87 4.21 -17.29 -4.46
N ALA A 88 4.56 -18.13 -3.50
CA ALA A 88 4.15 -19.54 -3.49
C ALA A 88 2.63 -19.73 -3.46
N ARG A 89 1.87 -18.72 -3.03
CA ARG A 89 0.40 -18.68 -3.04
C ARG A 89 -0.19 -18.01 -4.28
N GLY A 90 0.65 -17.64 -5.26
CA GLY A 90 0.20 -16.96 -6.48
C GLY A 90 0.01 -15.44 -6.31
N GLY A 91 0.33 -14.88 -5.14
CA GLY A 91 0.20 -13.45 -4.87
C GLY A 91 1.12 -12.61 -5.75
N GLU A 92 0.64 -11.47 -6.21
CA GLU A 92 1.40 -10.52 -7.00
C GLU A 92 2.04 -9.47 -6.10
N LEU A 93 3.36 -9.34 -6.15
CA LEU A 93 4.14 -8.47 -5.28
C LEU A 93 4.50 -7.15 -5.96
N PHE A 94 4.33 -6.06 -5.21
CA PHE A 94 4.72 -4.70 -5.57
C PHE A 94 5.66 -4.20 -4.46
N VAL A 95 6.96 -4.23 -4.73
CA VAL A 95 7.99 -4.03 -3.70
C VAL A 95 8.66 -2.66 -3.86
N PHE A 96 8.54 -1.82 -2.85
CA PHE A 96 9.36 -0.62 -2.72
C PHE A 96 10.63 -1.00 -1.93
N ALA A 97 11.73 -1.11 -2.63
CA ALA A 97 12.99 -1.63 -2.10
C ALA A 97 14.09 -0.58 -2.07
N ASP A 98 14.90 -0.59 -1.03
CA ASP A 98 16.16 0.13 -1.06
C ASP A 98 17.05 -0.43 -2.17
N ARG A 99 17.79 0.44 -2.86
CA ARG A 99 18.63 0.04 -4.00
C ARG A 99 19.62 -1.05 -3.65
N ASP A 100 20.17 -0.99 -2.45
CA ASP A 100 21.16 -1.92 -1.92
C ASP A 100 20.54 -3.21 -1.31
N SER A 101 19.22 -3.36 -1.30
CA SER A 101 18.53 -4.54 -0.78
C SER A 101 18.73 -5.81 -1.62
N ARG A 102 19.18 -5.66 -2.87
CA ARG A 102 19.37 -6.75 -3.84
C ARG A 102 18.09 -7.53 -4.18
N ILE A 103 16.93 -6.89 -4.03
CA ILE A 103 15.67 -7.46 -4.51
C ILE A 103 15.51 -7.09 -5.97
N SER A 104 15.24 -8.09 -6.81
CA SER A 104 15.06 -7.92 -8.25
C SER A 104 13.65 -8.24 -8.68
N ALA A 105 13.18 -7.58 -9.72
CA ALA A 105 11.92 -7.93 -10.38
C ALA A 105 12.00 -9.32 -11.03
N GLY A 106 10.86 -9.97 -11.12
CA GLY A 106 10.74 -11.30 -11.70
C GLY A 106 9.27 -11.63 -11.97
N ASP A 107 8.99 -12.89 -12.19
CA ASP A 107 7.61 -13.35 -12.40
C ASP A 107 6.73 -13.05 -11.18
N GLY A 108 5.73 -12.19 -11.38
CA GLY A 108 4.82 -11.71 -10.34
C GLY A 108 5.49 -10.88 -9.25
N ILE A 109 6.71 -10.38 -9.47
CA ILE A 109 7.42 -9.48 -8.56
C ILE A 109 7.78 -8.21 -9.31
N HIS A 110 7.13 -7.12 -8.94
CA HIS A 110 7.40 -5.78 -9.45
C HIS A 110 8.21 -5.03 -8.41
N VAL A 111 9.29 -4.37 -8.81
CA VAL A 111 10.17 -3.66 -7.88
C VAL A 111 10.37 -2.23 -8.35
N ILE A 112 10.18 -1.30 -7.42
CA ILE A 112 10.65 0.07 -7.57
C ILE A 112 11.79 0.26 -6.57
N HIS A 113 12.99 0.54 -7.10
CA HIS A 113 14.13 0.85 -6.26
C HIS A 113 14.08 2.32 -5.84
N LEU A 114 14.20 2.52 -4.55
CA LEU A 114 14.32 3.83 -3.92
C LEU A 114 15.79 4.23 -3.82
N MET A 115 16.12 5.05 -2.83
CA MET A 115 17.50 5.39 -2.49
C MET A 115 18.17 4.22 -1.75
N GLU A 116 19.46 4.31 -1.51
CA GLU A 116 20.15 3.43 -0.57
C GLU A 116 19.61 3.62 0.84
N HIS A 117 19.81 2.62 1.70
CA HIS A 117 19.28 2.63 3.05
C HIS A 117 19.73 3.87 3.85
N ALA A 118 18.77 4.60 4.37
CA ALA A 118 18.97 5.90 5.03
C ALA A 118 18.91 5.83 6.57
N GLY A 119 19.15 4.66 7.16
CA GLY A 119 19.14 4.47 8.60
C GLY A 119 17.82 4.90 9.25
N ALA A 120 17.86 5.74 10.26
CA ALA A 120 16.68 6.21 10.98
C ALA A 120 15.68 7.03 10.14
N LEU A 121 16.11 7.57 8.99
CA LEU A 121 15.23 8.30 8.06
C LEU A 121 14.48 7.37 7.08
N SER A 122 14.83 6.09 7.03
CA SER A 122 14.22 5.12 6.13
C SER A 122 12.70 5.10 6.16
N PRO A 123 12.00 5.13 7.32
CA PRO A 123 10.54 5.17 7.36
C PRO A 123 9.95 6.38 6.61
N ILE A 124 10.56 7.56 6.72
CA ILE A 124 10.11 8.78 6.04
C ILE A 124 10.23 8.63 4.52
N LEU A 125 11.34 8.05 4.05
CA LEU A 125 11.56 7.85 2.62
C LEU A 125 10.60 6.80 2.02
N HIS A 126 10.23 5.80 2.80
CA HIS A 126 9.32 4.75 2.35
C HIS A 126 7.83 5.14 2.39
N VAL A 127 7.43 6.12 3.20
CA VAL A 127 6.02 6.56 3.21
C VAL A 127 5.65 7.33 1.95
N VAL A 128 6.57 8.11 1.39
CA VAL A 128 6.31 8.96 0.22
C VAL A 128 5.86 8.16 -1.01
N PRO A 129 6.53 7.08 -1.44
CA PRO A 129 6.08 6.30 -2.59
C PRO A 129 4.72 5.61 -2.35
N LEU A 130 4.37 5.27 -1.12
CA LEU A 130 3.04 4.73 -0.79
C LEU A 130 1.94 5.79 -0.95
N GLN A 131 2.22 7.03 -0.54
CA GLN A 131 1.30 8.15 -0.76
C GLN A 131 1.13 8.43 -2.25
N LEU A 132 2.22 8.41 -3.03
CA LEU A 132 2.15 8.57 -4.49
C LEU A 132 1.37 7.44 -5.16
N LEU A 133 1.53 6.19 -4.73
CA LEU A 133 0.76 5.06 -5.23
C LEU A 133 -0.74 5.28 -4.98
N SER A 134 -1.11 5.65 -3.77
CA SER A 134 -2.49 5.91 -3.39
C SER A 134 -3.09 7.05 -4.20
N TYR A 135 -2.36 8.16 -4.35
CA TYR A 135 -2.78 9.33 -5.12
C TYR A 135 -3.05 8.98 -6.59
N HIS A 136 -2.10 8.33 -7.25
CA HIS A 136 -2.27 7.96 -8.66
C HIS A 136 -3.33 6.86 -8.86
N ALA A 137 -3.49 5.95 -7.90
CA ALA A 137 -4.57 4.96 -7.95
C ALA A 137 -5.95 5.63 -7.84
N ALA A 138 -6.09 6.64 -6.99
CA ALA A 138 -7.31 7.43 -6.87
C ALA A 138 -7.64 8.16 -8.18
N LEU A 139 -6.64 8.82 -8.79
CA LEU A 139 -6.82 9.46 -10.10
C LEU A 139 -7.25 8.46 -11.18
N ALA A 140 -6.62 7.27 -11.22
CA ALA A 140 -6.95 6.23 -12.18
C ALA A 140 -8.36 5.64 -11.97
N ARG A 141 -8.87 5.65 -10.73
CA ARG A 141 -10.24 5.27 -10.40
C ARG A 141 -11.25 6.38 -10.64
N GLY A 142 -10.81 7.61 -10.83
CA GLY A 142 -11.68 8.77 -10.95
C GLY A 142 -12.28 9.23 -9.62
N THR A 143 -11.66 8.88 -8.49
CA THR A 143 -12.10 9.35 -7.16
C THR A 143 -11.52 10.73 -6.86
N ASP A 144 -12.25 11.53 -6.08
CA ASP A 144 -11.80 12.85 -5.65
C ASP A 144 -10.79 12.71 -4.51
N VAL A 145 -9.54 13.08 -4.75
CA VAL A 145 -8.45 13.00 -3.77
C VAL A 145 -8.51 14.10 -2.71
N ASP A 146 -9.12 15.25 -3.04
CA ASP A 146 -9.20 16.40 -2.14
C ASP A 146 -10.44 16.33 -1.22
N LYS A 147 -11.50 15.70 -1.70
CA LYS A 147 -12.76 15.57 -0.98
C LYS A 147 -13.32 14.15 -1.10
N PRO A 148 -12.71 13.19 -0.45
CA PRO A 148 -13.24 11.82 -0.45
C PRO A 148 -14.67 11.81 0.08
N SER A 149 -15.62 11.37 -0.73
CA SER A 149 -17.07 11.51 -0.46
C SER A 149 -17.50 10.83 0.85
N ASN A 150 -16.80 9.78 1.24
CA ASN A 150 -17.11 9.02 2.45
C ASN A 150 -16.46 9.59 3.73
N LEU A 151 -15.50 10.51 3.59
CA LEU A 151 -14.81 11.16 4.71
C LEU A 151 -15.19 12.63 4.85
N ALA A 152 -15.80 13.22 3.84
CA ALA A 152 -16.30 14.59 3.91
C ALA A 152 -17.33 14.66 5.04
N LYS A 153 -17.04 15.44 6.09
CA LYS A 153 -18.07 15.86 7.04
C LYS A 153 -19.16 16.50 6.21
N ARG A 154 -20.34 15.90 6.14
CA ARG A 154 -21.50 16.57 5.61
C ARG A 154 -21.61 17.89 6.37
N ASP A 155 -21.38 19.02 5.70
CA ASP A 155 -21.88 20.27 6.19
C ASP A 155 -23.38 20.07 6.39
N ARG A 156 -23.79 19.96 7.64
CA ARG A 156 -25.18 20.04 8.00
C ARG A 156 -25.59 21.49 7.68
N LYS A 157 -25.88 21.76 6.41
CA LYS A 157 -26.76 22.87 6.10
C LYS A 157 -28.04 22.58 6.87
N SER A 158 -28.24 23.34 7.93
CA SER A 158 -29.45 23.34 8.70
C SER A 158 -30.61 23.38 7.73
N THR A 159 -31.36 22.29 7.65
CA THR A 159 -32.71 22.33 7.11
C THR A 159 -33.48 23.21 8.09
N ARG A 160 -33.55 24.51 7.78
CA ARG A 160 -34.55 25.38 8.41
C ARG A 160 -35.88 24.77 8.03
N LEU A 161 -36.49 24.12 9.00
CA LEU A 161 -37.91 23.82 8.98
C LEU A 161 -38.63 25.18 8.83
N ASN A 162 -39.07 25.47 7.64
CA ASN A 162 -40.10 26.48 7.45
C ASN A 162 -41.38 25.95 8.08
N SER A 163 -41.57 26.28 9.33
CA SER A 163 -42.88 26.30 9.95
C SER A 163 -43.60 27.56 9.44
N SER A 164 -44.42 27.43 8.45
CA SER A 164 -45.46 28.38 8.13
C SER A 164 -46.80 27.65 8.09
N HIS A 165 -47.58 28.01 9.04
CA HIS A 165 -49.02 27.91 9.29
C HIS A 165 -49.89 27.17 8.26
#